data_880dd6dbe9cf1e7c7f67ebf65b427719
#
_entry.id   880dd6dbe9cf1e7c7f67ebf65b427719
#
_cell.length_a   1.000
_cell.length_b   1.000
_cell.length_c   1.000
_cell.angle_alpha   90.00
_cell.angle_beta   90.00
_cell.angle_gamma   90.00
#
_symmetry.space_group_name_H-M   'P 1'
#
loop_
_entity.id
_entity.type
_entity.pdbx_description
1 polymer ?
#
loop_
_entity_poly.entity_id
_entity_poly.type
_entity_poly.pdbx_seq_one_letter_code
_entity_poly.pdbx_strand_id
1 'polypeptide(L)'
;MRFSAIAPLVALTLVGACAEPFEARVARFQSLPAPSGQTFTIQSRDARKAGGLEFATYANLVTQKLEAVGYRPAADPRSATLVVNFDYAVGMPRERIETRPGFGYGYGGPWGGFGYGGFGRRGYDGFGYGGYGGYGYGGFGYGGFGYGGFGDYPEVYSVTQYNSFVDLRINRVGDNASVFEGRAETIATTNDLTRLVPNLITALFTNFPGNNGQTVRVKVDTAHPR
;
A
#
# COMPACT_ATOMS: atom_id res chain seq x y z
N MET A 1 31.27 -43.69 39.30
CA MET A 1 29.97 -43.05 39.19
C MET A 1 30.13 -41.83 38.25
N ARG A 2 29.69 -41.94 37.02
CA ARG A 2 29.79 -40.87 36.01
C ARG A 2 28.40 -40.27 35.85
N PHE A 3 28.21 -39.02 36.30
CA PHE A 3 26.99 -38.27 36.07
C PHE A 3 27.07 -37.59 34.69
N SER A 4 26.29 -38.07 33.73
CA SER A 4 26.07 -37.40 32.45
C SER A 4 25.06 -36.27 32.67
N ALA A 5 25.53 -35.04 32.54
CA ALA A 5 24.67 -33.85 32.50
C ALA A 5 24.03 -33.75 31.12
N ILE A 6 22.72 -33.93 31.03
CA ILE A 6 21.91 -33.66 29.83
C ILE A 6 21.55 -32.17 29.86
N ALA A 7 22.14 -31.39 28.98
CA ALA A 7 21.76 -29.98 28.74
C ALA A 7 20.47 -29.92 27.91
N PRO A 8 19.44 -29.19 28.36
CA PRO A 8 18.25 -28.99 27.52
C PRO A 8 18.57 -27.97 26.40
N LEU A 9 18.48 -28.43 25.16
CA LEU A 9 18.56 -27.61 23.97
C LEU A 9 17.26 -26.77 23.85
N VAL A 10 17.29 -25.53 24.28
CA VAL A 10 16.19 -24.58 24.10
C VAL A 10 16.16 -24.17 22.64
N ALA A 11 15.24 -24.76 21.88
CA ALA A 11 14.96 -24.34 20.52
C ALA A 11 14.22 -22.98 20.56
N LEU A 12 14.95 -21.89 20.28
CA LEU A 12 14.40 -20.56 20.09
C LEU A 12 13.67 -20.57 18.74
N THR A 13 12.34 -20.75 18.75
CA THR A 13 11.50 -20.56 17.58
C THR A 13 11.40 -19.06 17.29
N LEU A 14 12.14 -18.61 16.27
CA LEU A 14 12.00 -17.27 15.69
C LEU A 14 10.61 -17.17 15.04
N VAL A 15 9.65 -16.61 15.76
CA VAL A 15 8.38 -16.17 15.19
C VAL A 15 8.68 -14.94 14.33
N GLY A 16 8.94 -15.15 13.05
CA GLY A 16 9.02 -14.09 12.06
C GLY A 16 7.64 -13.48 11.91
N ALA A 17 7.39 -12.34 12.54
CA ALA A 17 6.22 -11.53 12.26
C ALA A 17 6.33 -11.09 10.80
N CYS A 18 5.50 -11.64 9.91
CA CYS A 18 5.33 -11.17 8.55
C CYS A 18 4.68 -9.79 8.62
N ALA A 19 5.48 -8.73 8.67
CA ALA A 19 4.98 -7.38 8.47
C ALA A 19 4.55 -7.25 7.01
N GLU A 20 3.30 -6.87 6.78
CA GLU A 20 2.81 -6.62 5.43
C GLU A 20 3.60 -5.46 4.81
N PRO A 21 4.21 -5.62 3.63
CA PRO A 21 5.02 -4.58 3.01
C PRO A 21 4.14 -3.39 2.64
N PHE A 22 4.65 -2.18 2.88
CA PHE A 22 3.98 -0.97 2.44
C PHE A 22 4.05 -0.87 0.91
N GLU A 23 2.91 -0.74 0.24
CA GLU A 23 2.84 -0.64 -1.22
C GLU A 23 2.42 0.77 -1.65
N ALA A 24 3.17 1.37 -2.57
CA ALA A 24 2.87 2.67 -3.15
C ALA A 24 2.89 2.63 -4.68
N ARG A 25 2.03 3.42 -5.31
CA ARG A 25 2.10 3.76 -6.73
C ARG A 25 2.96 5.01 -6.91
N VAL A 26 3.96 4.93 -7.79
CA VAL A 26 4.91 6.03 -8.03
C VAL A 26 4.91 6.36 -9.51
N ALA A 27 4.53 7.59 -9.83
CA ALA A 27 4.63 8.17 -11.17
C ALA A 27 5.74 9.22 -11.19
N ARG A 28 6.57 9.22 -12.24
CA ARG A 28 7.69 10.16 -12.39
C ARG A 28 7.82 10.65 -13.81
N PHE A 29 8.10 11.96 -13.94
CA PHE A 29 8.52 12.61 -15.16
C PHE A 29 9.81 13.36 -14.87
N GLN A 30 10.83 13.18 -15.70
CA GLN A 30 12.12 13.75 -15.37
C GLN A 30 12.94 14.16 -16.60
N SER A 31 13.66 15.26 -16.43
CA SER A 31 14.71 15.78 -17.28
C SER A 31 15.79 16.41 -16.40
N LEU A 32 16.16 15.66 -15.33
CA LEU A 32 17.10 16.14 -14.31
C LEU A 32 18.49 16.36 -14.88
N PRO A 33 19.16 17.47 -14.54
CA PRO A 33 20.58 17.64 -14.80
C PRO A 33 21.40 16.67 -13.95
N ALA A 34 22.63 16.35 -14.40
CA ALA A 34 23.57 15.61 -13.59
C ALA A 34 23.75 16.29 -12.22
N PRO A 35 23.85 15.55 -11.11
CA PRO A 35 23.89 16.13 -9.77
C PRO A 35 25.14 16.97 -9.48
N SER A 36 26.23 16.75 -10.25
CA SER A 36 27.51 17.47 -10.07
C SER A 36 27.34 18.98 -10.19
N GLY A 37 27.68 19.70 -9.09
CA GLY A 37 27.59 21.15 -9.02
C GLY A 37 26.19 21.70 -8.79
N GLN A 38 25.16 20.86 -8.69
CA GLN A 38 23.80 21.30 -8.44
C GLN A 38 23.53 21.42 -6.93
N THR A 39 22.97 22.55 -6.55
CA THR A 39 22.53 22.82 -5.18
C THR A 39 21.02 23.01 -5.16
N PHE A 40 20.39 22.65 -4.05
CA PHE A 40 18.95 22.76 -3.94
C PHE A 40 18.50 23.39 -2.62
N THR A 41 17.31 23.99 -2.66
CA THR A 41 16.54 24.38 -1.47
C THR A 41 15.18 23.70 -1.51
N ILE A 42 14.64 23.36 -0.33
CA ILE A 42 13.32 22.75 -0.22
C ILE A 42 12.33 23.78 0.33
N GLN A 43 11.16 23.82 -0.29
CA GLN A 43 10.06 24.65 0.16
C GLN A 43 8.72 23.91 0.08
N SER A 44 7.78 24.33 0.94
CA SER A 44 6.40 23.84 0.87
C SER A 44 5.62 24.59 -0.21
N ARG A 45 4.77 23.87 -0.94
CA ARG A 45 3.78 24.48 -1.82
C ARG A 45 2.58 25.05 -1.04
N ASP A 46 2.30 24.49 0.14
CA ASP A 46 1.25 24.97 1.04
C ASP A 46 1.84 25.92 2.08
N ALA A 47 1.44 27.19 2.01
CA ALA A 47 1.91 28.21 2.95
C ALA A 47 1.58 27.87 4.41
N ARG A 48 0.54 27.08 4.67
CA ARG A 48 0.16 26.66 6.03
C ARG A 48 1.13 25.66 6.64
N LYS A 49 1.87 24.92 5.83
CA LYS A 49 2.88 23.96 6.26
C LYS A 49 4.27 24.58 6.34
N ALA A 50 4.47 25.71 5.66
CA ALA A 50 5.76 26.39 5.63
C ALA A 50 6.21 26.79 7.05
N GLY A 51 7.44 26.41 7.43
CA GLY A 51 8.00 26.67 8.76
C GLY A 51 7.49 25.76 9.88
N GLY A 52 6.59 24.82 9.60
CA GLY A 52 6.12 23.84 10.59
C GLY A 52 7.16 22.75 10.88
N LEU A 53 7.19 22.26 12.13
CA LEU A 53 8.11 21.21 12.57
C LEU A 53 7.87 19.89 11.81
N GLU A 54 6.62 19.57 11.52
CA GLU A 54 6.25 18.39 10.74
C GLU A 54 6.84 18.47 9.33
N PHE A 55 6.64 19.60 8.64
CA PHE A 55 7.23 19.83 7.33
C PHE A 55 8.76 19.74 7.36
N ALA A 56 9.41 20.36 8.35
CA ALA A 56 10.86 20.32 8.51
C ALA A 56 11.38 18.89 8.67
N THR A 57 10.67 18.04 9.43
CA THR A 57 11.02 16.63 9.63
C THR A 57 11.01 15.89 8.30
N TYR A 58 9.94 16.02 7.50
CA TYR A 58 9.84 15.32 6.22
C TYR A 58 10.76 15.93 5.15
N ALA A 59 10.96 17.24 5.15
CA ALA A 59 11.93 17.91 4.28
C ALA A 59 13.35 17.42 4.52
N ASN A 60 13.74 17.14 5.78
CA ASN A 60 15.02 16.54 6.10
C ASN A 60 15.18 15.13 5.52
N LEU A 61 14.11 14.31 5.50
CA LEU A 61 14.16 13.01 4.83
C LEU A 61 14.37 13.16 3.32
N VAL A 62 13.68 14.10 2.69
CA VAL A 62 13.87 14.40 1.26
C VAL A 62 15.29 14.89 1.00
N THR A 63 15.84 15.75 1.87
CA THR A 63 17.23 16.21 1.79
C THR A 63 18.21 15.04 1.79
N GLN A 64 18.11 14.15 2.78
CA GLN A 64 18.98 12.97 2.87
C GLN A 64 18.91 12.09 1.61
N LYS A 65 17.71 11.93 1.04
CA LYS A 65 17.53 11.14 -0.20
C LYS A 65 18.17 11.82 -1.40
N LEU A 66 18.06 13.14 -1.54
CA LEU A 66 18.71 13.91 -2.62
C LEU A 66 20.23 13.93 -2.46
N GLU A 67 20.74 14.05 -1.24
CA GLU A 67 22.18 13.96 -0.95
C GLU A 67 22.75 12.58 -1.30
N ALA A 68 22.03 11.51 -1.01
CA ALA A 68 22.42 10.15 -1.38
C ALA A 68 22.52 9.96 -2.91
N VAL A 69 21.79 10.75 -3.69
CA VAL A 69 21.86 10.76 -5.17
C VAL A 69 22.96 11.70 -5.69
N GLY A 70 23.54 12.56 -4.82
CA GLY A 70 24.67 13.42 -5.15
C GLY A 70 24.34 14.91 -5.30
N TYR A 71 23.09 15.32 -5.08
CA TYR A 71 22.72 16.73 -4.99
C TYR A 71 23.14 17.29 -3.62
N ARG A 72 23.38 18.60 -3.55
CA ARG A 72 23.81 19.25 -2.29
C ARG A 72 22.79 20.31 -1.81
N PRO A 73 22.48 20.38 -0.52
CA PRO A 73 21.70 21.49 -0.02
C PRO A 73 22.47 22.80 -0.18
N ALA A 74 21.80 23.86 -0.57
CA ALA A 74 22.40 25.19 -0.68
C ALA A 74 22.65 25.78 0.72
N ALA A 75 23.80 26.39 0.92
CA ALA A 75 24.10 27.09 2.18
C ALA A 75 23.19 28.33 2.39
N ASP A 76 22.84 29.01 1.30
CA ASP A 76 21.84 30.07 1.25
C ASP A 76 20.76 29.67 0.24
N PRO A 77 19.47 29.68 0.60
CA PRO A 77 18.37 29.39 -0.33
C PRO A 77 18.42 30.20 -1.63
N ARG A 78 18.96 31.43 -1.59
CA ARG A 78 19.10 32.30 -2.77
C ARG A 78 20.19 31.85 -3.73
N SER A 79 21.16 31.06 -3.27
CA SER A 79 22.26 30.53 -4.09
C SER A 79 21.95 29.14 -4.66
N ALA A 80 20.77 28.58 -4.39
CA ALA A 80 20.35 27.31 -4.93
C ALA A 80 20.19 27.38 -6.45
N THR A 81 20.59 26.32 -7.14
CA THR A 81 20.34 26.14 -8.59
C THR A 81 19.00 25.49 -8.86
N LEU A 82 18.49 24.73 -7.90
CA LEU A 82 17.23 24.00 -7.95
C LEU A 82 16.33 24.35 -6.76
N VAL A 83 15.03 24.45 -7.03
CA VAL A 83 13.99 24.56 -6.00
C VAL A 83 13.19 23.29 -5.96
N VAL A 84 13.18 22.63 -4.82
CA VAL A 84 12.42 21.41 -4.55
C VAL A 84 11.12 21.81 -3.87
N ASN A 85 10.03 21.74 -4.58
CA ASN A 85 8.69 21.95 -4.06
C ASN A 85 8.17 20.61 -3.54
N PHE A 86 8.02 20.50 -2.24
CA PHE A 86 7.58 19.29 -1.56
C PHE A 86 6.22 19.50 -0.91
N ASP A 87 5.32 18.55 -1.14
CA ASP A 87 4.01 18.53 -0.50
C ASP A 87 3.56 17.11 -0.15
N TYR A 88 2.69 16.99 0.83
CA TYR A 88 2.13 15.73 1.27
C TYR A 88 0.73 15.96 1.84
N ALA A 89 -0.15 14.97 1.69
CA ALA A 89 -1.46 15.02 2.31
C ALA A 89 -2.06 13.61 2.49
N VAL A 90 -3.02 13.54 3.41
CA VAL A 90 -4.00 12.46 3.51
C VAL A 90 -5.32 12.98 2.97
N GLY A 91 -5.91 12.25 2.04
CA GLY A 91 -7.21 12.56 1.48
C GLY A 91 -8.34 12.31 2.48
N MET A 92 -9.53 12.75 2.13
CA MET A 92 -10.74 12.49 2.93
C MET A 92 -11.01 10.99 3.04
N PRO A 93 -11.56 10.53 4.18
CA PRO A 93 -11.96 9.15 4.36
C PRO A 93 -12.98 8.73 3.30
N ARG A 94 -12.82 7.53 2.78
CA ARG A 94 -13.78 6.89 1.88
C ARG A 94 -14.16 5.54 2.45
N GLU A 95 -15.45 5.27 2.51
CA GLU A 95 -15.95 3.98 2.92
C GLU A 95 -15.96 3.02 1.73
N ARG A 96 -15.39 1.84 1.94
CA ARG A 96 -15.45 0.73 1.02
C ARG A 96 -16.20 -0.43 1.66
N ILE A 97 -17.22 -0.91 0.97
CA ILE A 97 -17.96 -2.10 1.39
C ILE A 97 -17.20 -3.32 0.88
N GLU A 98 -16.87 -4.23 1.78
CA GLU A 98 -16.24 -5.51 1.49
C GLU A 98 -17.16 -6.65 1.96
N THR A 99 -17.10 -7.77 1.25
CA THR A 99 -17.89 -8.95 1.55
C THR A 99 -16.94 -10.11 1.83
N ARG A 100 -17.11 -10.77 2.97
CA ARG A 100 -16.41 -12.03 3.27
C ARG A 100 -17.38 -13.19 3.12
N PRO A 101 -16.92 -14.35 2.61
CA PRO A 101 -17.69 -15.58 2.73
C PRO A 101 -17.98 -15.86 4.20
N GLY A 102 -19.24 -16.11 4.55
CA GLY A 102 -19.61 -16.54 5.89
C GLY A 102 -18.93 -17.87 6.19
N PHE A 103 -18.29 -17.99 7.35
CA PHE A 103 -17.84 -19.28 7.86
C PHE A 103 -19.03 -19.94 8.54
N GLY A 104 -19.77 -20.80 7.81
CA GLY A 104 -20.73 -21.69 8.43
C GLY A 104 -19.96 -22.64 9.34
N TYR A 105 -20.13 -22.51 10.64
CA TYR A 105 -19.77 -23.57 11.58
C TYR A 105 -20.71 -24.74 11.33
N GLY A 106 -20.37 -25.56 10.35
CA GLY A 106 -20.97 -26.90 10.23
C GLY A 106 -20.58 -27.70 11.45
N TYR A 107 -21.49 -27.83 12.39
CA TYR A 107 -21.41 -28.82 13.47
C TYR A 107 -21.47 -30.20 12.81
N GLY A 108 -20.34 -30.65 12.27
CA GLY A 108 -20.15 -32.02 11.82
C GLY A 108 -20.00 -32.92 13.04
N GLY A 109 -21.10 -33.45 13.50
CA GLY A 109 -21.08 -34.52 14.49
C GLY A 109 -20.36 -35.74 13.94
N PRO A 110 -19.82 -36.66 14.79
CA PRO A 110 -18.96 -37.78 14.40
C PRO A 110 -19.65 -38.95 13.64
N TRP A 111 -20.83 -38.70 13.06
CA TRP A 111 -21.63 -39.69 12.29
C TRP A 111 -22.10 -39.06 10.96
N GLY A 112 -21.18 -38.71 10.10
CA GLY A 112 -21.49 -38.20 8.76
C GLY A 112 -20.83 -39.06 7.67
N GLY A 113 -21.68 -39.78 6.95
CA GLY A 113 -21.39 -40.84 6.03
C GLY A 113 -20.47 -40.51 4.85
N PHE A 114 -19.87 -41.56 4.35
CA PHE A 114 -19.11 -41.67 3.14
C PHE A 114 -19.84 -41.01 1.93
N GLY A 115 -19.43 -39.80 1.56
CA GLY A 115 -19.82 -39.19 0.30
C GLY A 115 -18.73 -39.38 -0.74
N TYR A 116 -19.04 -40.16 -1.74
CA TYR A 116 -18.22 -40.46 -2.90
C TYR A 116 -17.74 -39.18 -3.61
N GLY A 117 -16.45 -39.15 -3.90
CA GLY A 117 -15.77 -38.06 -4.58
C GLY A 117 -16.32 -37.76 -5.97
N GLY A 118 -16.54 -36.49 -6.20
CA GLY A 118 -16.75 -35.92 -7.51
C GLY A 118 -15.50 -35.19 -7.98
N PHE A 119 -14.78 -35.75 -8.95
CA PHE A 119 -13.73 -35.10 -9.69
C PHE A 119 -14.34 -33.97 -10.53
N GLY A 120 -14.21 -32.70 -10.06
CA GLY A 120 -14.60 -31.52 -10.84
C GLY A 120 -13.40 -30.93 -11.55
N ARG A 121 -13.36 -31.08 -12.84
CA ARG A 121 -12.38 -30.56 -13.81
C ARG A 121 -12.25 -29.03 -13.75
N ARG A 122 -10.99 -28.57 -13.92
CA ARG A 122 -10.64 -27.27 -14.50
C ARG A 122 -11.51 -27.02 -15.75
N GLY A 123 -12.12 -25.84 -15.80
CA GLY A 123 -12.83 -25.29 -16.96
C GLY A 123 -12.71 -23.79 -16.99
N TYR A 124 -12.01 -23.38 -17.90
CA TYR A 124 -11.83 -22.24 -18.79
C TYR A 124 -12.92 -21.16 -18.78
N ASP A 125 -12.41 -19.94 -18.96
CA ASP A 125 -13.05 -18.70 -19.39
C ASP A 125 -14.30 -18.87 -20.27
N GLY A 126 -15.33 -18.06 -20.00
CA GLY A 126 -16.46 -17.94 -20.87
C GLY A 126 -17.32 -16.73 -20.57
N PHE A 127 -17.15 -15.67 -21.35
CA PHE A 127 -18.12 -14.60 -21.56
C PHE A 127 -19.46 -15.22 -21.98
N GLY A 128 -20.55 -14.95 -21.27
CA GLY A 128 -21.88 -15.37 -21.62
C GLY A 128 -22.91 -14.27 -21.39
N TYR A 129 -23.33 -13.71 -22.50
CA TYR A 129 -24.45 -12.78 -22.66
C TYR A 129 -25.79 -13.53 -22.39
N GLY A 130 -26.70 -12.80 -21.75
CA GLY A 130 -28.14 -12.83 -21.76
C GLY A 130 -28.92 -14.11 -22.10
N GLY A 131 -29.92 -14.38 -21.28
CA GLY A 131 -31.01 -15.34 -21.64
C GLY A 131 -32.25 -15.04 -20.82
N TYR A 132 -33.24 -14.51 -21.54
CA TYR A 132 -34.62 -14.28 -21.11
C TYR A 132 -35.36 -15.58 -20.88
N GLY A 133 -36.21 -15.63 -19.84
CA GLY A 133 -37.53 -16.24 -19.94
C GLY A 133 -37.66 -17.73 -19.59
N GLY A 134 -38.45 -18.01 -18.57
CA GLY A 134 -38.99 -19.32 -18.30
C GLY A 134 -40.03 -19.28 -17.20
N TYR A 135 -41.28 -18.98 -17.56
CA TYR A 135 -42.45 -19.23 -16.70
C TYR A 135 -42.65 -20.72 -16.55
N GLY A 136 -42.45 -21.27 -15.36
CA GLY A 136 -42.80 -22.64 -15.01
C GLY A 136 -43.87 -22.69 -13.95
N TYR A 137 -45.08 -23.01 -14.35
CA TYR A 137 -46.26 -23.30 -13.50
C TYR A 137 -46.10 -24.66 -12.82
N GLY A 138 -46.42 -24.72 -11.53
CA GLY A 138 -47.12 -25.87 -10.98
C GLY A 138 -46.31 -26.93 -10.24
N GLY A 139 -46.52 -27.03 -8.95
CA GLY A 139 -46.16 -28.20 -8.18
C GLY A 139 -46.46 -28.00 -6.72
N PHE A 140 -47.71 -28.23 -6.29
CA PHE A 140 -48.09 -28.37 -4.87
C PHE A 140 -47.44 -29.65 -4.32
N GLY A 141 -46.31 -29.54 -3.64
CA GLY A 141 -45.69 -30.59 -2.86
C GLY A 141 -45.90 -30.33 -1.36
N TYR A 142 -46.82 -31.04 -0.75
CA TYR A 142 -46.97 -31.13 0.72
C TYR A 142 -45.77 -31.95 1.26
N GLY A 143 -45.14 -31.43 2.28
CA GLY A 143 -44.40 -32.25 3.23
C GLY A 143 -42.91 -32.03 3.31
N GLY A 144 -42.49 -31.50 4.39
CA GLY A 144 -41.09 -31.52 4.82
C GLY A 144 -40.79 -30.31 5.70
N PHE A 145 -41.02 -30.39 7.01
CA PHE A 145 -40.37 -29.52 7.98
C PHE A 145 -38.86 -29.86 7.93
N GLY A 146 -38.20 -29.42 6.90
CA GLY A 146 -36.76 -29.32 6.88
C GLY A 146 -36.36 -28.08 7.65
N TYR A 147 -35.81 -28.26 8.84
CA TYR A 147 -35.06 -27.20 9.51
C TYR A 147 -33.99 -26.73 8.53
N GLY A 148 -34.25 -25.58 7.93
CA GLY A 148 -33.40 -24.95 6.95
C GLY A 148 -32.02 -24.75 7.56
N GLY A 149 -31.02 -25.30 6.89
CA GLY A 149 -29.63 -25.00 7.16
C GLY A 149 -29.46 -23.50 7.17
N PHE A 150 -28.84 -22.99 8.20
CA PHE A 150 -28.39 -21.60 8.27
C PHE A 150 -27.42 -21.41 7.10
N GLY A 151 -27.95 -20.86 6.00
CA GLY A 151 -27.13 -20.57 4.82
C GLY A 151 -26.00 -19.63 5.23
N ASP A 152 -24.82 -19.90 4.68
CA ASP A 152 -23.67 -19.03 4.79
C ASP A 152 -24.02 -17.66 4.21
N TYR A 153 -24.53 -16.78 5.04
CA TYR A 153 -24.76 -15.40 4.63
C TYR A 153 -23.39 -14.70 4.56
N PRO A 154 -23.06 -14.10 3.43
CA PRO A 154 -21.84 -13.33 3.32
C PRO A 154 -21.87 -12.18 4.30
N GLU A 155 -20.83 -12.06 5.11
CA GLU A 155 -20.66 -10.92 6.02
C GLU A 155 -20.26 -9.69 5.22
N VAL A 156 -21.11 -8.65 5.29
CA VAL A 156 -20.86 -7.35 4.66
C VAL A 156 -20.32 -6.40 5.71
N TYR A 157 -19.13 -5.85 5.51
CA TYR A 157 -18.52 -4.89 6.43
C TYR A 157 -17.96 -3.68 5.68
N SER A 158 -17.88 -2.55 6.36
CA SER A 158 -17.34 -1.30 5.83
C SER A 158 -15.90 -1.10 6.32
N VAL A 159 -15.02 -0.73 5.39
CA VAL A 159 -13.62 -0.38 5.69
C VAL A 159 -13.37 1.06 5.27
N THR A 160 -12.96 1.90 6.22
CA THR A 160 -12.55 3.27 5.93
C THR A 160 -11.16 3.27 5.31
N GLN A 161 -11.02 3.89 4.13
CA GLN A 161 -9.77 4.01 3.40
C GLN A 161 -9.40 5.47 3.20
N TYR A 162 -8.10 5.76 3.24
CA TYR A 162 -7.50 7.07 3.01
C TYR A 162 -6.55 7.00 1.82
N ASN A 163 -6.69 7.92 0.88
CA ASN A 163 -5.72 8.09 -0.20
C ASN A 163 -4.65 9.11 0.24
N SER A 164 -3.46 8.65 0.49
CA SER A 164 -2.35 9.47 0.95
C SER A 164 -1.31 9.63 -0.14
N PHE A 165 -0.72 10.81 -0.24
CA PHE A 165 0.27 11.08 -1.27
C PHE A 165 1.42 11.96 -0.79
N VAL A 166 2.53 11.87 -1.53
CA VAL A 166 3.67 12.76 -1.52
C VAL A 166 3.90 13.24 -2.94
N ASP A 167 3.99 14.56 -3.13
CA ASP A 167 4.35 15.22 -4.37
C ASP A 167 5.71 15.89 -4.24
N LEU A 168 6.58 15.67 -5.21
CA LEU A 168 7.89 16.29 -5.31
C LEU A 168 8.05 16.89 -6.71
N ARG A 169 8.23 18.20 -6.79
CA ARG A 169 8.54 18.89 -8.04
C ARG A 169 9.85 19.64 -7.88
N ILE A 170 10.77 19.46 -8.80
CA ILE A 170 12.05 20.17 -8.82
C ILE A 170 12.07 21.10 -10.02
N ASN A 171 12.27 22.39 -9.74
CA ASN A 171 12.36 23.43 -10.75
C ASN A 171 13.79 24.00 -10.78
N ARG A 172 14.27 24.36 -11.96
CA ARG A 172 15.49 25.13 -12.12
C ARG A 172 15.26 26.59 -11.79
N VAL A 173 16.13 27.20 -10.99
CA VAL A 173 15.95 28.58 -10.53
C VAL A 173 16.00 29.58 -11.69
N GLY A 174 16.88 29.38 -12.67
CA GLY A 174 17.12 30.38 -13.73
C GLY A 174 15.93 30.64 -14.66
N ASP A 175 15.18 29.61 -15.03
CA ASP A 175 14.05 29.65 -15.98
C ASP A 175 12.75 29.14 -15.38
N ASN A 176 12.74 28.71 -14.13
CA ASN A 176 11.64 28.07 -13.43
C ASN A 176 11.08 26.81 -14.14
N ALA A 177 11.86 26.23 -15.06
CA ALA A 177 11.46 25.02 -15.77
C ALA A 177 11.39 23.83 -14.79
N SER A 178 10.33 23.04 -14.89
CA SER A 178 10.22 21.79 -14.14
C SER A 178 11.18 20.75 -14.74
N VAL A 179 12.12 20.27 -13.94
CA VAL A 179 13.08 19.24 -14.33
C VAL A 179 12.77 17.86 -13.71
N PHE A 180 11.90 17.83 -12.72
CA PHE A 180 11.40 16.60 -12.13
C PHE A 180 10.00 16.81 -11.56
N GLU A 181 9.14 15.84 -11.81
CA GLU A 181 7.82 15.74 -11.19
C GLU A 181 7.61 14.29 -10.77
N GLY A 182 7.44 14.07 -9.48
CA GLY A 182 7.21 12.76 -8.90
C GLY A 182 6.06 12.75 -7.92
N ARG A 183 5.20 11.75 -8.03
CA ARG A 183 4.10 11.51 -7.10
C ARG A 183 4.12 10.08 -6.64
N ALA A 184 4.15 9.88 -5.32
CA ALA A 184 3.93 8.59 -4.69
C ALA A 184 2.59 8.62 -3.96
N GLU A 185 1.76 7.62 -4.16
CA GLU A 185 0.44 7.52 -3.52
C GLU A 185 0.17 6.11 -3.01
N THR A 186 -0.58 6.02 -1.93
CA THR A 186 -1.05 4.75 -1.36
C THR A 186 -2.48 4.88 -0.85
N ILE A 187 -3.18 3.76 -0.80
CA ILE A 187 -4.47 3.64 -0.14
C ILE A 187 -4.25 2.82 1.14
N ALA A 188 -4.53 3.42 2.29
CA ALA A 188 -4.32 2.81 3.59
C ALA A 188 -5.58 2.92 4.46
N THR A 189 -5.69 2.06 5.46
CA THR A 189 -6.76 2.11 6.47
C THR A 189 -6.43 3.04 7.64
N THR A 190 -5.24 3.63 7.64
CA THR A 190 -4.78 4.61 8.60
C THR A 190 -4.56 5.96 7.95
N ASN A 191 -4.72 7.03 8.71
CA ASN A 191 -4.41 8.42 8.32
C ASN A 191 -3.15 8.95 9.02
N ASP A 192 -2.34 8.07 9.62
CA ASP A 192 -1.14 8.45 10.35
C ASP A 192 -0.04 8.92 9.39
N LEU A 193 0.15 10.24 9.29
CA LEU A 193 1.17 10.89 8.46
C LEU A 193 2.58 10.48 8.87
N THR A 194 2.83 10.26 10.16
CA THR A 194 4.17 9.94 10.67
C THR A 194 4.64 8.58 10.17
N ARG A 195 3.71 7.70 9.86
CA ARG A 195 3.96 6.39 9.26
C ARG A 195 3.93 6.43 7.74
N LEU A 196 2.94 7.14 7.16
CA LEU A 196 2.69 7.11 5.72
C LEU A 196 3.73 7.91 4.93
N VAL A 197 4.06 9.14 5.36
CA VAL A 197 4.92 10.07 4.60
C VAL A 197 6.36 9.55 4.45
N PRO A 198 7.04 9.03 5.48
CA PRO A 198 8.39 8.47 5.32
C PRO A 198 8.43 7.29 4.34
N ASN A 199 7.42 6.42 4.36
CA ASN A 199 7.33 5.29 3.44
C ASN A 199 7.06 5.75 2.00
N LEU A 200 6.19 6.75 1.80
CA LEU A 200 5.93 7.35 0.49
C LEU A 200 7.18 8.07 -0.07
N ILE A 201 7.94 8.79 0.76
CA ILE A 201 9.23 9.37 0.38
C ILE A 201 10.20 8.25 -0.03
N THR A 202 10.32 7.20 0.75
CA THR A 202 11.20 6.06 0.42
C THR A 202 10.79 5.42 -0.90
N ALA A 203 9.48 5.19 -1.13
CA ALA A 203 8.98 4.68 -2.40
C ALA A 203 9.29 5.63 -3.57
N LEU A 204 9.13 6.94 -3.37
CA LEU A 204 9.42 7.95 -4.39
C LEU A 204 10.89 7.95 -4.81
N PHE A 205 11.80 7.69 -3.88
CA PHE A 205 13.26 7.65 -4.14
C PHE A 205 13.80 6.27 -4.49
N THR A 206 13.00 5.20 -4.44
CA THR A 206 13.42 3.87 -4.89
C THR A 206 13.72 3.91 -6.40
N ASN A 207 14.95 3.59 -6.79
CA ASN A 207 15.45 3.70 -8.18
C ASN A 207 15.30 5.11 -8.79
N PHE A 208 15.51 6.15 -7.97
CA PHE A 208 15.47 7.54 -8.42
C PHE A 208 16.62 7.84 -9.41
N PRO A 209 16.38 8.63 -10.49
CA PRO A 209 15.17 9.33 -10.85
C PRO A 209 14.12 8.47 -11.56
N GLY A 210 14.46 7.22 -11.96
CA GLY A 210 13.56 6.29 -12.63
C GLY A 210 13.39 6.58 -14.13
N ASN A 211 12.55 5.80 -14.78
CA ASN A 211 12.21 6.00 -16.18
C ASN A 211 11.14 7.09 -16.33
N ASN A 212 11.31 7.91 -17.36
CA ASN A 212 10.40 9.01 -17.64
C ASN A 212 9.00 8.51 -18.08
N GLY A 213 7.95 9.08 -17.51
CA GLY A 213 6.56 8.81 -17.90
C GLY A 213 6.02 7.46 -17.45
N GLN A 214 6.69 6.75 -16.53
CA GLN A 214 6.23 5.47 -16.02
C GLN A 214 5.56 5.59 -14.64
N THR A 215 4.51 4.80 -14.47
CA THR A 215 3.91 4.54 -13.16
C THR A 215 4.25 3.13 -12.72
N VAL A 216 4.93 2.99 -11.59
CA VAL A 216 5.38 1.71 -11.03
C VAL A 216 4.79 1.47 -9.64
N ARG A 217 4.59 0.21 -9.29
CA ARG A 217 4.30 -0.18 -7.90
C ARG A 217 5.60 -0.48 -7.19
N VAL A 218 5.79 0.16 -6.05
CA VAL A 218 6.97 0.01 -5.20
C VAL A 218 6.53 -0.59 -3.88
N LYS A 219 7.18 -1.66 -3.48
CA LYS A 219 7.03 -2.24 -2.14
C LYS A 219 8.17 -1.73 -1.27
N VAL A 220 7.81 -1.19 -0.11
CA VAL A 220 8.76 -0.72 0.90
C VAL A 220 8.68 -1.67 2.09
N ASP A 221 9.80 -2.27 2.44
CA ASP A 221 9.87 -3.08 3.65
C ASP A 221 9.76 -2.17 4.86
N THR A 222 8.67 -2.31 5.60
CA THR A 222 8.42 -1.55 6.83
C THR A 222 9.14 -2.16 8.04
N ALA A 223 10.25 -2.87 7.81
CA ALA A 223 11.09 -3.34 8.89
C ALA A 223 11.50 -2.12 9.73
N HIS A 224 11.08 -2.10 10.99
CA HIS A 224 11.34 -1.02 11.94
C HIS A 224 12.80 -0.59 11.88
N PRO A 225 13.11 0.70 11.71
CA PRO A 225 14.43 1.19 12.01
C PRO A 225 14.66 0.95 13.51
N ARG A 226 15.70 0.17 13.82
CA ARG A 226 16.19 -0.03 15.18
C ARG A 226 16.72 1.27 15.75
#